data_5329fcebe981bd4d8b39f062e87274ff
#
_entry.id   5329fcebe981bd4d8b39f062e87274ff
#
_cell.length_a   1.000
_cell.length_b   1.000
_cell.length_c   1.000
_cell.angle_alpha   90.00
_cell.angle_beta   90.00
_cell.angle_gamma   90.00
#
_symmetry.space_group_name_H-M   'P 1'
#
loop_
_entity.id
_entity.type
_entity.pdbx_description
1 polymer ?
#
loop_
_entity_poly.entity_id
_entity_poly.type
_entity_poly.pdbx_seq_one_letter_code
_entity_poly.pdbx_strand_id
1 'polypeptide(L)'
;LEKTSLLERRVVTTTRDCPALLVPTGDPLLIPKDTFVTLTQELGSSFTIVWQGKMARVAGRDADALGMVYKPLKLPHSDNQCAPNPEHVQLALQSVFDPEIPVNVVDLGLIYETVINNDCVKITMTLTSPGCGMGPVLVEEIKDRVGEVPGVKSTDVEIVLDPPWSRDKMTDAAKLELGIF
;
A
#
# COMPACT_ATOMS: atom_id res chain seq x y z
N LEU A 1 -15.56 12.07 -2.01
CA LEU A 1 -15.30 11.39 -3.30
C LEU A 1 -14.08 12.05 -3.94
N GLU A 2 -12.88 11.73 -3.46
CA GLU A 2 -11.68 12.03 -4.23
C GLU A 2 -11.67 11.07 -5.42
N LYS A 3 -11.88 11.62 -6.61
CA LYS A 3 -11.65 10.92 -7.86
C LYS A 3 -10.26 10.29 -7.79
N THR A 4 -10.18 8.98 -7.95
CA THR A 4 -8.95 8.27 -8.31
C THR A 4 -8.40 8.98 -9.52
N SER A 5 -7.48 9.89 -9.30
CA SER A 5 -6.77 10.56 -10.38
C SER A 5 -5.94 9.49 -11.06
N LEU A 6 -6.42 9.01 -12.21
CA LEU A 6 -5.54 8.42 -13.20
C LEU A 6 -4.49 9.49 -13.47
N LEU A 7 -3.37 9.42 -12.75
CA LEU A 7 -2.27 10.35 -12.95
C LEU A 7 -1.86 10.24 -14.42
N GLU A 8 -1.93 11.37 -15.11
CA GLU A 8 -1.30 11.48 -16.40
C GLU A 8 0.14 10.97 -16.26
N ARG A 9 0.49 9.97 -17.07
CA ARG A 9 1.85 9.43 -17.11
C ARG A 9 2.81 10.59 -17.26
N ARG A 10 3.64 10.82 -16.27
CA ARG A 10 4.63 11.90 -16.30
C ARG A 10 6.04 11.34 -16.12
N VAL A 11 6.96 11.92 -16.87
CA VAL A 11 8.38 11.61 -16.70
C VAL A 11 8.91 12.43 -15.54
N VAL A 12 9.60 11.76 -14.61
CA VAL A 12 10.33 12.37 -13.49
C VAL A 12 11.78 11.89 -13.54
N THR A 13 12.66 12.69 -12.95
CA THR A 13 14.09 12.35 -12.84
C THR A 13 14.42 12.01 -11.39
N THR A 14 15.13 10.91 -11.17
CA THR A 14 15.56 10.54 -9.83
C THR A 14 16.57 11.55 -9.29
N THR A 15 16.35 12.02 -8.06
CA THR A 15 17.21 13.01 -7.40
C THR A 15 18.38 12.39 -6.63
N ARG A 16 18.27 11.11 -6.33
CA ARG A 16 19.29 10.23 -5.74
C ARG A 16 19.04 8.80 -6.23
N ASP A 17 19.92 7.88 -5.84
CA ASP A 17 19.63 6.46 -6.05
C ASP A 17 18.30 6.10 -5.39
N CYS A 18 17.42 5.47 -6.16
CA CYS A 18 16.04 5.18 -5.78
C CYS A 18 15.84 3.67 -5.62
N PRO A 19 15.70 3.19 -4.37
CA PRO A 19 15.30 1.81 -4.13
C PRO A 19 13.87 1.58 -4.63
N ALA A 20 13.67 0.49 -5.34
CA ALA A 20 12.36 0.07 -5.84
C ALA A 20 12.23 -1.46 -5.80
N LEU A 21 11.03 -1.96 -6.01
CA LEU A 21 10.74 -3.38 -6.09
C LEU A 21 10.01 -3.67 -7.40
N LEU A 22 10.50 -4.64 -8.15
CA LEU A 22 9.86 -5.06 -9.40
C LEU A 22 8.46 -5.62 -9.14
N VAL A 23 7.51 -5.22 -9.96
CA VAL A 23 6.15 -5.77 -9.94
C VAL A 23 6.01 -6.75 -11.11
N PRO A 24 5.48 -7.96 -10.91
CA PRO A 24 4.89 -8.50 -9.68
C PRO A 24 5.84 -9.35 -8.82
N THR A 25 7.10 -9.45 -9.15
CA THR A 25 8.03 -10.42 -8.52
C THR A 25 8.49 -10.01 -7.13
N GLY A 26 8.51 -8.72 -6.80
CA GLY A 26 9.04 -8.19 -5.55
C GLY A 26 10.57 -8.14 -5.49
N ASP A 27 11.25 -8.40 -6.62
CA ASP A 27 12.72 -8.36 -6.66
C ASP A 27 13.24 -6.94 -6.45
N PRO A 28 14.30 -6.77 -5.65
CA PRO A 28 14.87 -5.45 -5.40
C PRO A 28 15.52 -4.88 -6.66
N LEU A 29 15.29 -3.60 -6.88
CA LEU A 29 15.84 -2.83 -7.97
C LEU A 29 16.42 -1.52 -7.42
N LEU A 30 17.60 -1.13 -7.85
CA LEU A 30 18.18 0.18 -7.55
C LEU A 30 18.24 0.99 -8.85
N ILE A 31 17.49 2.10 -8.89
CA ILE A 31 17.49 3.02 -10.02
C ILE A 31 18.52 4.12 -9.72
N PRO A 32 19.54 4.31 -10.55
CA PRO A 32 20.57 5.32 -10.31
C PRO A 32 20.00 6.73 -10.28
N LYS A 33 20.69 7.61 -9.56
CA LYS A 33 20.45 9.06 -9.61
C LYS A 33 20.48 9.58 -11.05
N ASP A 34 19.76 10.68 -11.30
CA ASP A 34 19.67 11.37 -12.59
C ASP A 34 19.09 10.49 -13.73
N THR A 35 18.27 9.50 -13.36
CA THR A 35 17.61 8.59 -14.30
C THR A 35 16.17 9.03 -14.57
N PHE A 36 15.77 9.03 -15.85
CA PHE A 36 14.39 9.30 -16.24
C PHE A 36 13.54 8.04 -16.03
N VAL A 37 12.45 8.20 -15.29
CA VAL A 37 11.44 7.16 -15.07
C VAL A 37 10.04 7.71 -15.36
N THR A 38 9.12 6.86 -15.77
CA THR A 38 7.72 7.25 -15.98
C THR A 38 6.92 6.93 -14.74
N LEU A 39 6.42 7.94 -14.04
CA LEU A 39 5.47 7.79 -12.96
C LEU A 39 4.10 7.48 -13.56
N THR A 40 3.51 6.33 -13.18
CA THR A 40 2.23 5.85 -13.70
C THR A 40 1.11 5.91 -12.68
N GLN A 41 1.43 5.73 -11.40
CA GLN A 41 0.46 5.78 -10.31
C GLN A 41 1.07 6.36 -9.05
N GLU A 42 0.23 7.07 -8.30
CA GLU A 42 0.48 7.54 -6.95
C GLU A 42 -0.74 7.14 -6.12
N LEU A 43 -0.62 6.05 -5.37
CA LEU A 43 -1.71 5.49 -4.57
C LEU A 43 -1.26 5.33 -3.12
N GLY A 44 -2.05 5.86 -2.21
CA GLY A 44 -1.71 5.85 -0.78
C GLY A 44 -0.41 6.59 -0.51
N SER A 45 0.61 5.88 -0.02
CA SER A 45 1.94 6.42 0.24
C SER A 45 2.99 5.99 -0.78
N SER A 46 2.67 5.11 -1.71
CA SER A 46 3.64 4.52 -2.63
C SER A 46 3.43 4.99 -4.06
N PHE A 47 4.45 4.78 -4.88
CA PHE A 47 4.50 5.22 -6.26
C PHE A 47 4.78 4.04 -7.17
N THR A 48 4.06 3.96 -8.29
CA THR A 48 4.35 2.98 -9.34
C THR A 48 5.01 3.70 -10.52
N ILE A 49 6.14 3.21 -10.94
CA ILE A 49 6.94 3.75 -12.03
C ILE A 49 7.20 2.69 -13.09
N VAL A 50 7.52 3.14 -14.30
CA VAL A 50 8.06 2.30 -15.38
C VAL A 50 9.45 2.79 -15.72
N TRP A 51 10.40 1.87 -15.70
CA TRP A 51 11.79 2.09 -16.10
C TRP A 51 12.29 0.93 -16.95
N GLN A 52 12.87 1.22 -18.11
CA GLN A 52 13.34 0.22 -19.06
C GLN A 52 12.28 -0.85 -19.42
N GLY A 53 11.02 -0.42 -19.53
CA GLY A 53 9.91 -1.33 -19.83
C GLY A 53 9.45 -2.21 -18.66
N LYS A 54 10.05 -2.08 -17.49
CA LYS A 54 9.69 -2.82 -16.27
C LYS A 54 8.90 -1.92 -15.33
N MET A 55 7.84 -2.47 -14.75
CA MET A 55 7.07 -1.81 -13.70
C MET A 55 7.76 -2.03 -12.35
N ALA A 56 7.88 -0.99 -11.56
CA ALA A 56 8.44 -1.05 -10.22
C ALA A 56 7.68 -0.17 -9.24
N ARG A 57 7.67 -0.59 -7.96
CA ARG A 57 7.06 0.14 -6.86
C ARG A 57 8.13 0.80 -6.00
N VAL A 58 7.94 2.08 -5.74
CA VAL A 58 8.78 2.88 -4.85
C VAL A 58 7.99 3.16 -3.57
N ALA A 59 8.60 2.87 -2.42
CA ALA A 59 7.97 3.11 -1.12
C ALA A 59 7.85 4.61 -0.83
N GLY A 60 6.84 5.00 -0.05
CA GLY A 60 6.61 6.38 0.31
C GLY A 60 7.80 7.06 1.00
N ARG A 61 8.54 6.32 1.83
CA ARG A 61 9.77 6.80 2.47
C ARG A 61 10.86 7.23 1.48
N ASP A 62 10.80 6.74 0.24
CA ASP A 62 11.73 7.07 -0.85
C ASP A 62 11.13 8.06 -1.87
N ALA A 63 10.01 8.71 -1.52
CA ALA A 63 9.34 9.70 -2.37
C ALA A 63 10.28 10.82 -2.84
N ASP A 64 11.20 11.27 -1.99
CA ASP A 64 12.20 12.28 -2.27
C ASP A 64 13.11 11.88 -3.44
N ALA A 65 13.39 10.59 -3.60
CA ALA A 65 14.17 10.09 -4.74
C ALA A 65 13.48 10.34 -6.10
N LEU A 66 12.15 10.48 -6.11
CA LEU A 66 11.37 10.83 -7.29
C LEU A 66 11.04 12.35 -7.36
N GLY A 67 11.61 13.15 -6.45
CA GLY A 67 11.23 14.57 -6.31
C GLY A 67 9.81 14.77 -5.79
N MET A 68 9.26 13.76 -5.11
CA MET A 68 7.92 13.76 -4.53
C MET A 68 7.98 13.99 -3.02
N VAL A 69 6.84 14.31 -2.43
CA VAL A 69 6.71 14.49 -0.98
C VAL A 69 5.97 13.30 -0.39
N TYR A 70 6.50 12.77 0.71
CA TYR A 70 5.80 11.75 1.49
C TYR A 70 4.46 12.30 1.99
N LYS A 71 3.39 11.53 1.82
CA LYS A 71 2.05 11.88 2.31
C LYS A 71 1.77 11.08 3.58
N PRO A 72 1.88 11.69 4.77
CA PRO A 72 1.55 11.03 6.02
C PRO A 72 0.06 10.69 6.07
N LEU A 73 -0.28 9.73 6.92
CA LEU A 73 -1.66 9.32 7.13
C LEU A 73 -2.48 10.47 7.72
N LYS A 74 -3.57 10.82 7.07
CA LYS A 74 -4.51 11.84 7.57
C LYS A 74 -5.56 11.15 8.45
N LEU A 75 -5.47 11.36 9.74
CA LEU A 75 -6.42 10.81 10.72
C LEU A 75 -7.33 11.92 11.26
N PRO A 76 -8.62 11.60 11.53
CA PRO A 76 -9.49 12.49 12.29
C PRO A 76 -8.92 12.75 13.70
N HIS A 77 -9.25 13.90 14.26
CA HIS A 77 -8.83 14.21 15.63
C HIS A 77 -9.43 13.20 16.61
N SER A 78 -8.61 12.63 17.48
CA SER A 78 -9.03 11.73 18.54
C SER A 78 -8.54 12.28 19.87
N ASP A 79 -9.45 12.41 20.85
CA ASP A 79 -9.14 12.90 22.17
C ASP A 79 -8.25 11.94 23.00
N ASN A 80 -8.20 10.66 22.59
CA ASN A 80 -7.41 9.64 23.28
C ASN A 80 -6.27 9.14 22.39
N GLN A 81 -5.07 9.68 22.61
CA GLN A 81 -3.85 9.28 21.86
C GLN A 81 -3.06 8.15 22.57
N CYS A 82 -3.55 7.66 23.71
CA CYS A 82 -2.81 6.67 24.49
C CYS A 82 -3.07 5.22 24.06
N ALA A 83 -4.14 4.95 23.32
CA ALA A 83 -4.48 3.63 22.83
C ALA A 83 -4.83 3.70 21.33
N PRO A 84 -4.51 2.64 20.54
CA PRO A 84 -4.87 2.60 19.12
C PRO A 84 -6.38 2.68 18.95
N ASN A 85 -6.82 3.60 18.09
CA ASN A 85 -8.23 3.70 17.72
C ASN A 85 -8.51 2.73 16.56
N PRO A 86 -9.50 1.82 16.67
CA PRO A 86 -9.85 0.88 15.59
C PRO A 86 -10.20 1.56 14.26
N GLU A 87 -10.88 2.72 14.30
CA GLU A 87 -11.21 3.47 13.09
C GLU A 87 -9.96 4.02 12.40
N HIS A 88 -8.97 4.48 13.18
CA HIS A 88 -7.69 4.93 12.64
C HIS A 88 -6.88 3.79 12.01
N VAL A 89 -6.89 2.61 12.64
CA VAL A 89 -6.28 1.40 12.07
C VAL A 89 -6.94 1.03 10.75
N GLN A 90 -8.27 1.11 10.70
CA GLN A 90 -9.03 0.86 9.46
C GLN A 90 -8.66 1.85 8.35
N LEU A 91 -8.56 3.15 8.67
CA LEU A 91 -8.12 4.19 7.72
C LEU A 91 -6.68 3.97 7.24
N ALA A 92 -5.80 3.52 8.14
CA ALA A 92 -4.44 3.16 7.77
C ALA A 92 -4.41 2.02 6.75
N LEU A 93 -5.19 0.95 6.98
CA LEU A 93 -5.31 -0.16 6.05
C LEU A 93 -5.93 0.26 4.70
N GLN A 94 -6.93 1.13 4.70
CA GLN A 94 -7.52 1.68 3.47
C GLN A 94 -6.57 2.58 2.66
N SER A 95 -5.46 3.02 3.27
CA SER A 95 -4.42 3.78 2.57
C SER A 95 -3.35 2.91 1.90
N VAL A 96 -3.42 1.58 2.06
CA VAL A 96 -2.52 0.62 1.40
C VAL A 96 -3.21 0.03 0.19
N PHE A 97 -2.58 0.12 -0.97
CA PHE A 97 -3.13 -0.31 -2.25
C PHE A 97 -2.37 -1.52 -2.79
N ASP A 98 -3.09 -2.40 -3.45
CA ASP A 98 -2.47 -3.49 -4.20
C ASP A 98 -1.60 -2.90 -5.35
N PRO A 99 -0.40 -3.44 -5.59
CA PRO A 99 0.49 -2.90 -6.63
C PRO A 99 0.02 -3.13 -8.05
N GLU A 100 -0.84 -4.10 -8.29
CA GLU A 100 -1.36 -4.46 -9.62
C GLU A 100 -2.79 -3.98 -9.83
N ILE A 101 -3.58 -3.98 -8.76
CA ILE A 101 -5.01 -3.61 -8.77
C ILE A 101 -5.16 -2.29 -8.03
N PRO A 102 -5.63 -1.20 -8.67
CA PRO A 102 -5.68 0.14 -8.06
C PRO A 102 -6.79 0.28 -7.02
N VAL A 103 -6.92 -0.71 -6.14
CA VAL A 103 -7.88 -0.79 -5.05
C VAL A 103 -7.13 -1.08 -3.74
N ASN A 104 -7.58 -0.49 -2.64
CA ASN A 104 -6.93 -0.72 -1.34
C ASN A 104 -7.20 -2.14 -0.82
N VAL A 105 -6.32 -2.60 0.07
CA VAL A 105 -6.34 -3.99 0.60
C VAL A 105 -7.62 -4.34 1.36
N VAL A 106 -8.30 -3.35 1.94
CA VAL A 106 -9.57 -3.54 2.65
C VAL A 106 -10.70 -3.79 1.65
N ASP A 107 -10.86 -2.93 0.66
CA ASP A 107 -11.91 -3.02 -0.35
C ASP A 107 -11.71 -4.21 -1.29
N LEU A 108 -10.47 -4.66 -1.48
CA LEU A 108 -10.15 -5.94 -2.13
C LEU A 108 -10.56 -7.17 -1.31
N GLY A 109 -10.87 -7.00 -0.02
CA GLY A 109 -11.18 -8.12 0.87
C GLY A 109 -9.97 -8.97 1.22
N LEU A 110 -8.78 -8.38 1.26
CA LEU A 110 -7.54 -9.07 1.65
C LEU A 110 -7.36 -9.15 3.16
N ILE A 111 -7.97 -8.24 3.92
CA ILE A 111 -7.90 -8.22 5.39
C ILE A 111 -8.99 -9.12 5.96
N TYR A 112 -8.58 -10.18 6.65
CA TYR A 112 -9.51 -11.15 7.26
C TYR A 112 -9.82 -10.81 8.70
N GLU A 113 -8.83 -10.37 9.46
CA GLU A 113 -9.01 -10.03 10.87
C GLU A 113 -8.04 -8.92 11.29
N THR A 114 -8.50 -8.07 12.18
CA THR A 114 -7.68 -7.05 12.84
C THR A 114 -7.96 -7.10 14.34
N VAL A 115 -6.94 -7.42 15.14
CA VAL A 115 -7.02 -7.51 16.59
C VAL A 115 -6.10 -6.46 17.22
N ILE A 116 -6.65 -5.65 18.11
CA ILE A 116 -5.89 -4.65 18.84
C ILE A 116 -5.74 -5.14 20.28
N ASN A 117 -4.50 -5.38 20.68
CA ASN A 117 -4.12 -5.77 22.03
C ASN A 117 -3.20 -4.70 22.63
N ASN A 118 -3.74 -3.84 23.50
CA ASN A 118 -3.04 -2.69 24.07
C ASN A 118 -2.44 -1.79 22.96
N ASP A 119 -1.12 -1.80 22.79
CA ASP A 119 -0.37 -1.02 21.81
C ASP A 119 0.13 -1.87 20.60
N CYS A 120 -0.31 -3.13 20.54
CA CYS A 120 0.01 -4.05 19.44
C CYS A 120 -1.21 -4.26 18.55
N VAL A 121 -1.05 -4.15 17.25
CA VAL A 121 -2.07 -4.46 16.24
C VAL A 121 -1.66 -5.71 15.49
N LYS A 122 -2.47 -6.76 15.59
CA LYS A 122 -2.30 -7.99 14.79
C LYS A 122 -3.28 -8.02 13.64
N ILE A 123 -2.77 -8.24 12.43
CA ILE A 123 -3.54 -8.27 11.19
C ILE A 123 -3.35 -9.64 10.54
N THR A 124 -4.46 -10.30 10.23
CA THR A 124 -4.48 -11.52 9.41
C THR A 124 -4.99 -11.15 8.02
N MET A 125 -4.19 -11.41 7.01
CA MET A 125 -4.51 -11.08 5.63
C MET A 125 -4.24 -12.22 4.67
N THR A 126 -4.76 -12.10 3.46
CA THR A 126 -4.47 -13.01 2.35
C THR A 126 -3.92 -12.24 1.15
N LEU A 127 -3.63 -12.96 0.07
CA LEU A 127 -3.19 -12.41 -1.21
C LEU A 127 -4.17 -12.79 -2.31
N THR A 128 -4.25 -11.99 -3.36
CA THR A 128 -5.07 -12.28 -4.55
C THR A 128 -4.59 -13.53 -5.30
N SER A 129 -3.32 -13.88 -5.14
CA SER A 129 -2.70 -15.08 -5.69
C SER A 129 -1.68 -15.67 -4.71
N PRO A 130 -1.67 -16.99 -4.48
CA PRO A 130 -0.70 -17.65 -3.57
C PRO A 130 0.78 -17.46 -3.97
N GLY A 131 1.04 -17.18 -5.25
CA GLY A 131 2.39 -16.97 -5.80
C GLY A 131 2.78 -15.50 -5.96
N CYS A 132 2.02 -14.55 -5.38
CA CYS A 132 2.33 -13.13 -5.52
C CYS A 132 3.62 -12.77 -4.76
N GLY A 133 4.67 -12.41 -5.50
CA GLY A 133 5.95 -11.95 -4.93
C GLY A 133 5.86 -10.64 -4.17
N MET A 134 4.74 -9.91 -4.30
CA MET A 134 4.49 -8.64 -3.62
C MET A 134 3.95 -8.78 -2.20
N GLY A 135 3.66 -10.00 -1.73
CA GLY A 135 3.17 -10.23 -0.37
C GLY A 135 4.03 -9.58 0.71
N PRO A 136 5.34 -9.80 0.75
CA PRO A 136 6.24 -9.14 1.71
C PRO A 136 6.21 -7.61 1.62
N VAL A 137 6.04 -7.06 0.41
CA VAL A 137 5.96 -5.60 0.19
C VAL A 137 4.70 -5.03 0.81
N LEU A 138 3.56 -5.68 0.59
CA LEU A 138 2.29 -5.28 1.22
C LEU A 138 2.36 -5.36 2.74
N VAL A 139 2.99 -6.39 3.28
CA VAL A 139 3.20 -6.54 4.73
C VAL A 139 3.97 -5.36 5.30
N GLU A 140 5.08 -4.98 4.69
CA GLU A 140 5.89 -3.84 5.16
C GLU A 140 5.11 -2.52 5.03
N GLU A 141 4.40 -2.30 3.92
CA GLU A 141 3.60 -1.10 3.74
C GLU A 141 2.45 -1.00 4.76
N ILE A 142 1.81 -2.12 5.09
CA ILE A 142 0.79 -2.18 6.15
C ILE A 142 1.41 -1.83 7.51
N LYS A 143 2.58 -2.40 7.85
CA LYS A 143 3.28 -2.08 9.09
C LYS A 143 3.64 -0.60 9.18
N ASP A 144 4.16 -0.03 8.11
CA ASP A 144 4.51 1.39 8.04
C ASP A 144 3.27 2.25 8.29
N ARG A 145 2.17 1.98 7.59
CA ARG A 145 0.94 2.78 7.71
C ARG A 145 0.23 2.62 9.04
N VAL A 146 0.09 1.40 9.54
CA VAL A 146 -0.53 1.16 10.85
C VAL A 146 0.36 1.70 11.97
N GLY A 147 1.68 1.69 11.80
CA GLY A 147 2.62 2.31 12.73
C GLY A 147 2.49 3.83 12.85
N GLU A 148 1.88 4.52 11.87
CA GLU A 148 1.56 5.96 11.97
C GLU A 148 0.35 6.25 12.86
N VAL A 149 -0.43 5.23 13.24
CA VAL A 149 -1.62 5.41 14.10
C VAL A 149 -1.18 5.69 15.54
N PRO A 150 -1.65 6.77 16.17
CA PRO A 150 -1.32 7.09 17.56
C PRO A 150 -1.66 5.94 18.49
N GLY A 151 -0.73 5.63 19.40
CA GLY A 151 -0.85 4.53 20.37
C GLY A 151 -0.38 3.16 19.87
N VAL A 152 -0.09 3.00 18.58
CA VAL A 152 0.49 1.76 18.03
C VAL A 152 1.99 1.77 18.25
N LYS A 153 2.52 0.74 18.90
CA LYS A 153 3.95 0.52 19.09
C LYS A 153 4.48 -0.64 18.24
N SER A 154 3.62 -1.61 17.95
CA SER A 154 4.00 -2.75 17.12
C SER A 154 2.85 -3.20 16.24
N THR A 155 3.17 -3.67 15.06
CA THR A 155 2.22 -4.24 14.10
C THR A 155 2.74 -5.60 13.65
N ASP A 156 1.94 -6.63 13.85
CA ASP A 156 2.20 -7.98 13.40
C ASP A 156 1.25 -8.31 12.23
N VAL A 157 1.79 -8.78 11.12
CA VAL A 157 0.99 -9.10 9.92
C VAL A 157 1.28 -10.52 9.51
N GLU A 158 0.23 -11.33 9.51
CA GLU A 158 0.26 -12.74 9.13
C GLU A 158 -0.46 -12.96 7.81
N ILE A 159 0.22 -13.59 6.85
CA ILE A 159 -0.39 -13.97 5.56
C ILE A 159 -0.91 -15.40 5.69
N VAL A 160 -2.19 -15.59 5.41
CA VAL A 160 -2.86 -16.88 5.36
C VAL A 160 -3.41 -17.12 3.95
N LEU A 161 -3.36 -18.36 3.49
CA LEU A 161 -3.86 -18.74 2.17
C LEU A 161 -5.17 -19.55 2.24
N ASP A 162 -5.63 -19.82 3.45
CA ASP A 162 -6.88 -20.48 3.73
C ASP A 162 -7.72 -19.64 4.73
N PRO A 163 -8.97 -19.31 4.40
CA PRO A 163 -9.65 -19.55 3.12
C PRO A 163 -9.01 -18.74 1.97
N PRO A 164 -9.03 -19.27 0.73
CA PRO A 164 -8.46 -18.56 -0.40
C PRO A 164 -9.24 -17.30 -0.73
N TRP A 165 -8.55 -16.32 -1.29
CA TRP A 165 -9.21 -15.11 -1.79
C TRP A 165 -10.08 -15.42 -3.01
N SER A 166 -11.20 -14.72 -3.10
CA SER A 166 -12.07 -14.70 -4.29
C SER A 166 -12.63 -13.31 -4.50
N ARG A 167 -13.07 -13.02 -5.71
CA ARG A 167 -13.68 -11.73 -6.08
C ARG A 167 -14.92 -11.39 -5.26
N ASP A 168 -15.59 -12.39 -4.69
CA ASP A 168 -16.77 -12.19 -3.84
C ASP A 168 -16.45 -11.47 -2.54
N LYS A 169 -15.17 -11.53 -2.11
CA LYS A 169 -14.69 -10.83 -0.90
C LYS A 169 -14.50 -9.32 -1.10
N MET A 170 -14.50 -8.86 -2.35
CA MET A 170 -14.40 -7.44 -2.68
C MET A 170 -15.68 -6.70 -2.28
N THR A 171 -15.52 -5.44 -1.87
CA THR A 171 -16.68 -4.55 -1.68
C THR A 171 -17.34 -4.25 -3.02
N ASP A 172 -18.63 -3.90 -2.98
CA ASP A 172 -19.37 -3.53 -4.20
C ASP A 172 -18.75 -2.29 -4.87
N ALA A 173 -18.20 -1.37 -4.08
CA ALA A 173 -17.49 -0.20 -4.59
C ALA A 173 -16.25 -0.60 -5.39
N ALA A 174 -15.45 -1.55 -4.88
CA ALA A 174 -14.28 -2.07 -5.58
C ALA A 174 -14.65 -2.81 -6.86
N LYS A 175 -15.72 -3.62 -6.82
CA LYS A 175 -16.23 -4.32 -8.02
C LYS A 175 -16.67 -3.33 -9.09
N LEU A 176 -17.38 -2.27 -8.69
CA LEU A 176 -17.83 -1.22 -9.61
C LEU A 176 -16.64 -0.47 -10.24
N GLU A 177 -15.63 -0.13 -9.45
CA GLU A 177 -14.42 0.56 -9.92
C GLU A 177 -13.65 -0.28 -10.96
N LEU A 178 -13.63 -1.59 -10.77
CA LEU A 178 -12.95 -2.53 -11.68
C LEU A 178 -13.85 -3.00 -12.84
N GLY A 179 -15.11 -2.55 -12.90
CA GLY A 179 -16.06 -2.97 -13.95
C GLY A 179 -16.45 -4.45 -13.86
N ILE A 180 -16.42 -5.03 -12.67
CA ILE A 180 -16.79 -6.43 -12.40
C ILE A 180 -18.25 -6.43 -11.88
N PHE A 181 -19.16 -6.99 -12.66
CA PHE A 181 -20.60 -7.12 -12.33
C PHE A 181 -20.99 -8.58 -12.19
#